data_7fb3c222f2d1949191413e893533d050
#
_entry.id   7fb3c222f2d1949191413e893533d050
#
_cell.length_a   1.000
_cell.length_b   1.000
_cell.length_c   1.000
_cell.angle_alpha   90.00
_cell.angle_beta   90.00
_cell.angle_gamma   90.00
#
_symmetry.space_group_name_H-M   'P 1'
#
loop_
_entity.id
_entity.type
_entity.pdbx_description
1 polymer ?
#
loop_
_entity_poly.entity_id
_entity_poly.type
_entity_poly.pdbx_seq_one_letter_code
_entity_poly.pdbx_strand_id
1 'polypeptide(L)'
;MTTMVARSAPGVRVHWTRYAALLAKVLLLGLLLSALIWPDLSGIKGKASTARLIVYPLGGMILPLWWWAYGRTRSKLHRTFPWAADLLMTLPWLIDLVGNRLNLFDTVNWWDDAMHFVLWGFLTAGVLLAFAPRDLTRALTTFVALGFGTTAAVVWEVGEYVTFVRNSPELQTAYTDTLGDLALGTLGALLAGLLVHEAAKRRPGGVRHSSGG
;
A
#
# COMPACT_ATOMS: atom_id res chain seq x y z
N MET A 1 10.73 12.21 -55.34
CA MET A 1 9.82 11.20 -54.77
C MET A 1 9.99 11.25 -53.26
N THR A 2 9.19 12.08 -52.55
CA THR A 2 9.35 12.38 -51.13
C THR A 2 8.44 11.43 -50.35
N THR A 3 9.00 10.47 -49.66
CA THR A 3 8.26 9.52 -48.80
C THR A 3 7.76 10.25 -47.58
N MET A 4 6.44 10.50 -47.50
CA MET A 4 5.76 10.92 -46.29
C MET A 4 5.81 9.78 -45.25
N VAL A 5 6.61 9.97 -44.21
CA VAL A 5 6.56 9.11 -43.00
C VAL A 5 5.30 9.51 -42.23
N ALA A 6 4.30 8.65 -42.22
CA ALA A 6 3.09 8.81 -41.43
C ALA A 6 3.50 8.77 -39.95
N ARG A 7 3.40 9.92 -39.27
CA ARG A 7 3.49 9.99 -37.79
C ARG A 7 2.25 9.31 -37.22
N SER A 8 2.42 8.14 -36.64
CA SER A 8 1.38 7.49 -35.84
C SER A 8 0.96 8.44 -34.71
N ALA A 9 -0.34 8.71 -34.61
CA ALA A 9 -0.92 9.49 -33.54
C ALA A 9 -0.52 8.89 -32.17
N PRO A 10 -0.20 9.71 -31.14
CA PRO A 10 0.11 9.20 -29.82
C PRO A 10 -1.15 8.52 -29.26
N GLY A 11 -1.11 7.19 -29.19
CA GLY A 11 -2.18 6.41 -28.58
C GLY A 11 -2.44 6.92 -27.16
N VAL A 12 -3.69 7.21 -26.83
CA VAL A 12 -4.14 7.57 -25.49
C VAL A 12 -3.79 6.39 -24.58
N ARG A 13 -2.69 6.50 -23.82
CA ARG A 13 -2.37 5.51 -22.78
C ARG A 13 -3.43 5.66 -21.69
N VAL A 14 -4.41 4.79 -21.71
CA VAL A 14 -5.41 4.70 -20.65
C VAL A 14 -4.65 4.31 -19.37
N HIS A 15 -4.55 5.24 -18.43
CA HIS A 15 -3.93 4.98 -17.13
C HIS A 15 -4.93 4.19 -16.27
N TRP A 16 -5.06 2.89 -16.52
CA TRP A 16 -5.95 1.99 -15.77
C TRP A 16 -5.74 2.11 -14.24
N THR A 17 -4.49 2.35 -13.78
CA THR A 17 -4.17 2.55 -12.37
C THR A 17 -4.90 3.75 -11.75
N ARG A 18 -5.19 4.80 -12.53
CA ARG A 18 -6.00 5.94 -12.06
C ARG A 18 -7.42 5.49 -11.73
N TYR A 19 -8.05 4.77 -12.65
CA TYR A 19 -9.43 4.31 -12.45
C TYR A 19 -9.52 3.28 -11.34
N ALA A 20 -8.55 2.37 -11.26
CA ALA A 20 -8.45 1.38 -10.17
C ALA A 20 -8.27 2.05 -8.80
N ALA A 21 -7.40 3.06 -8.69
CA ALA A 21 -7.19 3.80 -7.44
C ALA A 21 -8.44 4.57 -7.01
N LEU A 22 -9.12 5.22 -7.95
CA LEU A 22 -10.37 5.94 -7.66
C LEU A 22 -11.48 4.97 -7.24
N LEU A 23 -11.63 3.85 -7.95
CA LEU A 23 -12.59 2.81 -7.60
C LEU A 23 -12.31 2.22 -6.21
N ALA A 24 -11.05 1.89 -5.92
CA ALA A 24 -10.66 1.39 -4.60
C ALA A 24 -11.04 2.37 -3.47
N LYS A 25 -10.85 3.68 -3.67
CA LYS A 25 -11.27 4.71 -2.71
C LYS A 25 -12.78 4.81 -2.56
N VAL A 26 -13.51 4.77 -3.67
CA VAL A 26 -14.99 4.81 -3.63
C VAL A 26 -15.53 3.59 -2.87
N LEU A 27 -14.98 2.39 -3.14
CA LEU A 27 -15.37 1.18 -2.43
C LEU A 27 -15.00 1.25 -0.95
N LEU A 28 -13.78 1.69 -0.61
CA LEU A 28 -13.33 1.87 0.77
C LEU A 28 -14.27 2.81 1.54
N LEU A 29 -14.53 4.00 1.00
CA LEU A 29 -15.40 4.99 1.64
C LEU A 29 -16.86 4.49 1.73
N GLY A 30 -17.36 3.82 0.69
CA GLY A 30 -18.70 3.24 0.68
C GLY A 30 -18.87 2.16 1.75
N LEU A 31 -17.88 1.27 1.91
CA LEU A 31 -17.89 0.25 2.97
C LEU A 31 -17.79 0.86 4.36
N LEU A 32 -16.95 1.88 4.56
CA LEU A 32 -16.85 2.59 5.84
C LEU A 32 -18.15 3.33 6.19
N LEU A 33 -18.79 3.99 5.22
CA LEU A 33 -20.09 4.61 5.41
C LEU A 33 -21.17 3.55 5.74
N SER A 34 -21.15 2.40 5.07
CA SER A 34 -22.05 1.30 5.40
C SER A 34 -21.85 0.79 6.83
N ALA A 35 -20.62 0.78 7.32
CA ALA A 35 -20.30 0.38 8.69
C ALA A 35 -20.82 1.38 9.74
N LEU A 36 -20.89 2.68 9.39
CA LEU A 36 -21.52 3.69 10.25
C LEU A 36 -23.04 3.53 10.31
N ILE A 37 -23.68 3.22 9.18
CA ILE A 37 -25.14 3.14 9.09
C ILE A 37 -25.65 1.78 9.62
N TRP A 38 -24.93 0.70 9.32
CA TRP A 38 -25.27 -0.68 9.69
C TRP A 38 -24.09 -1.37 10.39
N PRO A 39 -23.78 -1.02 11.64
CA PRO A 39 -22.62 -1.56 12.36
C PRO A 39 -22.61 -3.09 12.45
N ASP A 40 -23.77 -3.70 12.65
CA ASP A 40 -23.90 -5.15 12.80
C ASP A 40 -23.60 -5.93 11.51
N LEU A 41 -23.75 -5.28 10.35
CA LEU A 41 -23.46 -5.88 9.05
C LEU A 41 -22.02 -5.57 8.58
N SER A 42 -21.28 -4.77 9.33
CA SER A 42 -19.97 -4.26 8.88
C SER A 42 -18.84 -5.28 8.91
N GLY A 43 -18.96 -6.32 9.75
CA GLY A 43 -17.87 -7.27 10.04
C GLY A 43 -16.76 -6.72 10.93
N ILE A 44 -16.80 -5.42 11.27
CA ILE A 44 -15.79 -4.76 12.14
C ILE A 44 -16.33 -4.42 13.54
N LYS A 45 -17.56 -4.77 13.85
CA LYS A 45 -18.12 -4.54 15.18
C LYS A 45 -17.34 -5.31 16.25
N GLY A 46 -16.82 -4.60 17.24
CA GLY A 46 -15.98 -5.20 18.27
C GLY A 46 -14.50 -5.38 17.89
N LYS A 47 -14.12 -5.11 16.63
CA LYS A 47 -12.75 -5.21 16.12
C LYS A 47 -12.17 -3.81 15.85
N ALA A 48 -11.98 -3.00 16.89
CA ALA A 48 -11.45 -1.63 16.78
C ALA A 48 -12.19 -0.74 15.74
N SER A 49 -13.52 -0.86 15.62
CA SER A 49 -14.33 -0.20 14.58
C SER A 49 -14.09 1.31 14.52
N THR A 50 -14.03 2.00 15.67
CA THR A 50 -13.77 3.44 15.72
C THR A 50 -12.39 3.79 15.17
N ALA A 51 -11.35 3.02 15.50
CA ALA A 51 -10.00 3.24 14.97
C ALA A 51 -9.99 3.05 13.44
N ARG A 52 -10.63 1.99 12.91
CA ARG A 52 -10.75 1.74 11.48
C ARG A 52 -11.48 2.86 10.74
N LEU A 53 -12.56 3.38 11.29
CA LEU A 53 -13.31 4.51 10.71
C LEU A 53 -12.49 5.82 10.60
N ILE A 54 -11.43 5.96 11.39
CA ILE A 54 -10.52 7.11 11.35
C ILE A 54 -9.28 6.82 10.49
N VAL A 55 -8.60 5.71 10.78
CA VAL A 55 -7.30 5.39 10.18
C VAL A 55 -7.41 5.02 8.71
N TYR A 56 -8.45 4.28 8.30
CA TYR A 56 -8.57 3.79 6.93
C TYR A 56 -8.81 4.89 5.89
N PRO A 57 -9.73 5.84 6.11
CA PRO A 57 -9.85 6.96 5.17
C PRO A 57 -8.60 7.84 5.16
N LEU A 58 -7.93 8.05 6.28
CA LEU A 58 -6.67 8.79 6.33
C LEU A 58 -5.57 8.07 5.56
N GLY A 59 -5.40 6.75 5.77
CA GLY A 59 -4.43 5.93 5.06
C GLY A 59 -4.67 5.90 3.54
N GLY A 60 -5.92 5.75 3.12
CA GLY A 60 -6.30 5.79 1.70
C GLY A 60 -6.14 7.18 1.06
N MET A 61 -6.14 8.26 1.85
CA MET A 61 -6.05 9.64 1.35
C MET A 61 -4.69 10.29 1.58
N ILE A 62 -3.75 9.63 2.28
CA ILE A 62 -2.47 10.24 2.66
C ILE A 62 -1.67 10.74 1.46
N LEU A 63 -1.59 9.95 0.38
CA LEU A 63 -0.85 10.34 -0.82
C LEU A 63 -1.53 11.46 -1.62
N PRO A 64 -2.86 11.44 -1.89
CA PRO A 64 -3.57 12.58 -2.47
C PRO A 64 -3.42 13.86 -1.65
N LEU A 65 -3.57 13.80 -0.33
CA LEU A 65 -3.44 14.96 0.55
C LEU A 65 -2.01 15.53 0.54
N TRP A 66 -1.00 14.65 0.67
CA TRP A 66 0.40 15.04 0.56
C TRP A 66 0.72 15.66 -0.82
N TRP A 67 0.22 15.07 -1.89
CA TRP A 67 0.40 15.57 -3.25
C TRP A 67 -0.24 16.94 -3.44
N TRP A 68 -1.44 17.12 -2.93
CA TRP A 68 -2.12 18.42 -2.98
C TRP A 68 -1.36 19.49 -2.22
N ALA A 69 -0.84 19.18 -1.03
CA ALA A 69 -0.14 20.15 -0.18
C ALA A 69 1.28 20.47 -0.68
N TYR A 70 2.03 19.47 -1.15
CA TYR A 70 3.47 19.60 -1.41
C TYR A 70 3.92 19.08 -2.76
N GLY A 71 3.27 18.06 -3.30
CA GLY A 71 3.76 17.31 -4.45
C GLY A 71 3.76 18.08 -5.75
N ARG A 72 2.76 18.93 -5.97
CA ARG A 72 2.57 19.69 -7.23
C ARG A 72 3.68 20.71 -7.48
N THR A 73 4.23 21.29 -6.42
CA THR A 73 5.21 22.39 -6.51
C THR A 73 6.62 21.96 -6.11
N ARG A 74 6.78 20.94 -5.28
CA ARG A 74 8.05 20.55 -4.66
C ARG A 74 8.57 19.17 -5.08
N SER A 75 7.73 18.31 -5.66
CA SER A 75 8.18 16.98 -6.06
C SER A 75 9.06 17.03 -7.30
N LYS A 76 10.35 16.77 -7.11
CA LYS A 76 11.31 16.49 -8.19
C LYS A 76 11.15 15.07 -8.76
N LEU A 77 10.47 14.18 -8.04
CA LEU A 77 10.33 12.76 -8.37
C LEU A 77 9.26 12.50 -9.42
N HIS A 78 8.17 13.26 -9.39
CA HIS A 78 7.02 13.05 -10.28
C HIS A 78 6.50 14.37 -10.84
N ARG A 79 6.37 14.43 -12.17
CA ARG A 79 5.66 15.55 -12.84
C ARG A 79 4.14 15.35 -12.82
N THR A 80 3.68 14.12 -12.69
CA THR A 80 2.28 13.72 -12.66
C THR A 80 1.99 12.92 -11.41
N PHE A 81 0.74 12.91 -10.95
CA PHE A 81 0.31 12.16 -9.78
C PHE A 81 0.64 10.66 -9.92
N PRO A 82 1.26 10.01 -8.92
CA PRO A 82 1.72 8.63 -9.01
C PRO A 82 0.60 7.63 -8.71
N TRP A 83 -0.34 7.46 -9.65
CA TRP A 83 -1.53 6.63 -9.48
C TRP A 83 -1.28 5.17 -9.07
N ALA A 84 -0.18 4.57 -9.54
CA ALA A 84 0.18 3.20 -9.14
C ALA A 84 0.57 3.12 -7.65
N ALA A 85 1.32 4.12 -7.16
CA ALA A 85 1.63 4.22 -5.74
C ALA A 85 0.36 4.43 -4.90
N ASP A 86 -0.50 5.32 -5.36
CA ASP A 86 -1.77 5.63 -4.70
C ASP A 86 -2.70 4.40 -4.60
N LEU A 87 -2.78 3.61 -5.67
CA LEU A 87 -3.51 2.35 -5.65
C LEU A 87 -2.93 1.39 -4.60
N LEU A 88 -1.62 1.15 -4.64
CA LEU A 88 -0.95 0.25 -3.69
C LEU A 88 -1.06 0.71 -2.24
N MET A 89 -1.09 2.02 -1.98
CA MET A 89 -1.28 2.56 -0.63
C MET A 89 -2.74 2.53 -0.17
N THR A 90 -3.70 2.40 -1.10
CA THR A 90 -5.13 2.33 -0.78
C THR A 90 -5.61 0.89 -0.59
N LEU A 91 -5.07 -0.06 -1.37
CA LEU A 91 -5.50 -1.46 -1.35
C LEU A 91 -5.44 -2.14 0.03
N PRO A 92 -4.42 -1.92 0.88
CA PRO A 92 -4.37 -2.53 2.20
C PRO A 92 -5.65 -2.28 3.02
N TRP A 93 -6.08 -1.05 3.11
CA TRP A 93 -7.26 -0.65 3.86
C TRP A 93 -8.57 -1.23 3.30
N LEU A 94 -8.66 -1.29 1.97
CA LEU A 94 -9.83 -1.87 1.30
C LEU A 94 -9.88 -3.39 1.50
N ILE A 95 -8.77 -4.08 1.32
CA ILE A 95 -8.69 -5.55 1.41
C ILE A 95 -8.96 -6.02 2.84
N ASP A 96 -8.38 -5.34 3.85
CA ASP A 96 -8.67 -5.62 5.26
C ASP A 96 -10.17 -5.46 5.55
N LEU A 97 -10.76 -4.35 5.13
CA LEU A 97 -12.18 -4.10 5.36
C LEU A 97 -13.09 -5.12 4.65
N VAL A 98 -12.75 -5.52 3.44
CA VAL A 98 -13.45 -6.58 2.70
C VAL A 98 -13.28 -7.93 3.39
N GLY A 99 -12.07 -8.26 3.85
CA GLY A 99 -11.78 -9.48 4.60
C GLY A 99 -12.62 -9.59 5.88
N ASN A 100 -12.69 -8.51 6.66
CA ASN A 100 -13.56 -8.44 7.83
C ASN A 100 -15.04 -8.56 7.45
N ARG A 101 -15.48 -7.86 6.41
CA ARG A 101 -16.88 -7.91 5.93
C ARG A 101 -17.30 -9.32 5.49
N LEU A 102 -16.39 -10.07 4.91
CA LEU A 102 -16.62 -11.46 4.48
C LEU A 102 -16.30 -12.48 5.58
N ASN A 103 -15.94 -12.01 6.76
CA ASN A 103 -15.57 -12.83 7.92
C ASN A 103 -14.37 -13.77 7.66
N LEU A 104 -13.45 -13.38 6.77
CA LEU A 104 -12.32 -14.23 6.38
C LEU A 104 -11.29 -14.38 7.51
N PHE A 105 -11.10 -13.37 8.33
CA PHE A 105 -10.19 -13.41 9.48
C PHE A 105 -10.62 -14.43 10.55
N ASP A 106 -11.93 -14.68 10.69
CA ASP A 106 -12.43 -15.63 11.69
C ASP A 106 -12.68 -17.04 11.11
N THR A 107 -12.74 -17.18 9.77
CA THR A 107 -13.15 -18.45 9.13
C THR A 107 -12.04 -19.13 8.32
N VAL A 108 -10.98 -18.38 7.96
CA VAL A 108 -9.89 -18.88 7.12
C VAL A 108 -8.56 -18.74 7.86
N ASN A 109 -8.08 -19.80 8.47
CA ASN A 109 -6.94 -19.78 9.41
C ASN A 109 -5.63 -19.16 8.90
N TRP A 110 -5.38 -19.19 7.60
CA TRP A 110 -4.17 -18.62 6.98
C TRP A 110 -4.38 -17.19 6.44
N TRP A 111 -5.62 -16.66 6.56
CA TRP A 111 -5.97 -15.39 5.94
C TRP A 111 -5.18 -14.22 6.54
N ASP A 112 -5.11 -14.16 7.84
CA ASP A 112 -4.41 -13.11 8.57
C ASP A 112 -2.92 -13.09 8.21
N ASP A 113 -2.24 -14.22 8.33
CA ASP A 113 -0.85 -14.41 7.91
C ASP A 113 -0.59 -13.92 6.48
N ALA A 114 -1.46 -14.33 5.54
CA ALA A 114 -1.33 -13.91 4.14
C ALA A 114 -1.55 -12.40 3.98
N MET A 115 -2.46 -11.81 4.74
CA MET A 115 -2.73 -10.38 4.69
C MET A 115 -1.56 -9.58 5.26
N HIS A 116 -0.95 -9.99 6.36
CA HIS A 116 0.25 -9.32 6.87
C HIS A 116 1.38 -9.31 5.82
N PHE A 117 1.63 -10.42 5.14
CA PHE A 117 2.62 -10.45 4.05
C PHE A 117 2.25 -9.54 2.86
N VAL A 118 1.03 -9.67 2.35
CA VAL A 118 0.60 -9.00 1.11
C VAL A 118 0.38 -7.50 1.32
N LEU A 119 -0.30 -7.12 2.41
CA LEU A 119 -0.70 -5.72 2.62
C LEU A 119 0.51 -4.86 2.99
N TRP A 120 1.44 -5.37 3.80
CA TRP A 120 2.70 -4.68 4.07
C TRP A 120 3.59 -4.58 2.83
N GLY A 121 3.57 -5.61 1.97
CA GLY A 121 4.20 -5.57 0.66
C GLY A 121 3.64 -4.46 -0.22
N PHE A 122 2.31 -4.35 -0.33
CA PHE A 122 1.66 -3.30 -1.12
C PHE A 122 1.94 -1.90 -0.58
N LEU A 123 1.78 -1.71 0.73
CA LEU A 123 2.03 -0.42 1.35
C LEU A 123 3.47 0.04 1.17
N THR A 124 4.44 -0.86 1.38
CA THR A 124 5.87 -0.59 1.19
C THR A 124 6.18 -0.27 -0.28
N ALA A 125 5.67 -1.05 -1.23
CA ALA A 125 5.84 -0.77 -2.65
C ALA A 125 5.24 0.59 -3.03
N GLY A 126 4.05 0.92 -2.52
CA GLY A 126 3.41 2.23 -2.73
C GLY A 126 4.26 3.39 -2.23
N VAL A 127 4.79 3.28 -1.01
CA VAL A 127 5.68 4.30 -0.41
C VAL A 127 6.97 4.45 -1.21
N LEU A 128 7.62 3.36 -1.60
CA LEU A 128 8.82 3.41 -2.43
C LEU A 128 8.54 4.07 -3.79
N LEU A 129 7.46 3.72 -4.46
CA LEU A 129 7.08 4.32 -5.75
C LEU A 129 6.71 5.80 -5.64
N ALA A 130 6.17 6.23 -4.50
CA ALA A 130 5.77 7.61 -4.26
C ALA A 130 6.96 8.51 -3.87
N PHE A 131 7.86 8.02 -3.03
CA PHE A 131 8.81 8.86 -2.31
C PHE A 131 10.29 8.50 -2.51
N ALA A 132 10.62 7.26 -2.90
CA ALA A 132 12.01 6.87 -3.07
C ALA A 132 12.59 7.36 -4.41
N PRO A 133 13.82 7.89 -4.44
CA PRO A 133 14.57 8.14 -5.66
C PRO A 133 14.72 6.85 -6.50
N ARG A 134 14.63 6.99 -7.83
CA ARG A 134 14.67 5.84 -8.74
C ARG A 134 16.06 5.27 -8.99
N ASP A 135 17.08 5.99 -8.62
CA ASP A 135 18.51 5.68 -8.80
C ASP A 135 19.14 5.04 -7.55
N LEU A 136 18.33 4.70 -6.54
CA LEU A 136 18.84 4.00 -5.36
C LEU A 136 19.43 2.64 -5.74
N THR A 137 20.56 2.29 -5.09
CA THR A 137 21.11 0.94 -5.16
C THR A 137 20.14 -0.10 -4.61
N ARG A 138 20.30 -1.37 -5.01
CA ARG A 138 19.47 -2.47 -4.48
C ARG A 138 19.53 -2.53 -2.95
N ALA A 139 20.74 -2.42 -2.38
CA ALA A 139 20.92 -2.46 -0.92
C ALA A 139 20.16 -1.33 -0.23
N LEU A 140 20.25 -0.10 -0.74
CA LEU A 140 19.60 1.05 -0.14
C LEU A 140 18.06 0.99 -0.31
N THR A 141 17.56 0.54 -1.47
CA THR A 141 16.13 0.33 -1.67
C THR A 141 15.58 -0.72 -0.69
N THR A 142 16.32 -1.82 -0.52
CA THR A 142 15.96 -2.89 0.44
C THR A 142 16.00 -2.38 1.88
N PHE A 143 17.02 -1.60 2.25
CA PHE A 143 17.13 -1.01 3.58
C PHE A 143 15.97 -0.06 3.90
N VAL A 144 15.61 0.81 2.96
CA VAL A 144 14.45 1.72 3.09
C VAL A 144 13.14 0.93 3.19
N ALA A 145 12.99 -0.13 2.37
CA ALA A 145 11.81 -1.00 2.41
C ALA A 145 11.64 -1.67 3.77
N LEU A 146 12.69 -2.28 4.29
CA LEU A 146 12.70 -2.93 5.60
C LEU A 146 12.48 -1.90 6.72
N GLY A 147 13.18 -0.77 6.70
CA GLY A 147 13.02 0.29 7.69
C GLY A 147 11.59 0.80 7.78
N PHE A 148 10.97 1.10 6.63
CA PHE A 148 9.56 1.53 6.59
C PHE A 148 8.62 0.40 6.98
N GLY A 149 8.70 -0.76 6.31
CA GLY A 149 7.72 -1.84 6.45
C GLY A 149 7.70 -2.43 7.86
N THR A 150 8.88 -2.72 8.43
CA THR A 150 8.97 -3.26 9.81
C THR A 150 8.48 -2.23 10.83
N THR A 151 8.88 -0.95 10.70
CA THR A 151 8.43 0.09 11.64
C THR A 151 6.91 0.27 11.57
N ALA A 152 6.35 0.29 10.37
CA ALA A 152 4.92 0.46 10.19
C ALA A 152 4.14 -0.77 10.69
N ALA A 153 4.65 -1.99 10.50
CA ALA A 153 4.08 -3.21 11.07
C ALA A 153 4.08 -3.16 12.61
N VAL A 154 5.20 -2.76 13.24
CA VAL A 154 5.25 -2.59 14.71
C VAL A 154 4.22 -1.56 15.19
N VAL A 155 4.09 -0.43 14.50
CA VAL A 155 3.09 0.60 14.86
C VAL A 155 1.67 0.05 14.75
N TRP A 156 1.41 -0.79 13.74
CA TRP A 156 0.12 -1.45 13.56
C TRP A 156 -0.19 -2.41 14.71
N GLU A 157 0.73 -3.34 15.03
CA GLU A 157 0.58 -4.30 16.13
C GLU A 157 0.34 -3.61 17.48
N VAL A 158 1.10 -2.55 17.78
CA VAL A 158 0.88 -1.74 18.97
C VAL A 158 -0.50 -1.08 18.95
N GLY A 159 -0.94 -0.61 17.79
CA GLY A 159 -2.28 -0.03 17.59
C GLY A 159 -3.38 -1.05 17.84
N GLU A 160 -3.28 -2.26 17.29
CA GLU A 160 -4.24 -3.35 17.52
C GLU A 160 -4.26 -3.78 18.97
N TYR A 161 -3.10 -3.98 19.60
CA TYR A 161 -3.02 -4.31 21.01
C TYR A 161 -3.77 -3.29 21.87
N VAL A 162 -3.51 -2.00 21.69
CA VAL A 162 -4.12 -0.93 22.50
C VAL A 162 -5.62 -0.78 22.25
N THR A 163 -6.06 -0.93 21.01
CA THR A 163 -7.46 -0.64 20.62
C THR A 163 -8.38 -1.86 20.73
N PHE A 164 -7.85 -3.06 20.64
CA PHE A 164 -8.63 -4.28 20.52
C PHE A 164 -8.09 -5.45 21.37
N VAL A 165 -6.88 -5.97 21.09
CA VAL A 165 -6.38 -7.25 21.58
C VAL A 165 -6.36 -7.32 23.11
N ARG A 166 -5.87 -6.29 23.79
CA ARG A 166 -5.71 -6.28 25.27
C ARG A 166 -7.01 -6.51 26.04
N ASN A 167 -8.17 -6.30 25.42
CA ASN A 167 -9.50 -6.45 26.03
C ASN A 167 -10.33 -7.54 25.34
N SER A 168 -9.70 -8.41 24.55
CA SER A 168 -10.34 -9.49 23.81
C SER A 168 -9.79 -10.87 24.23
N PRO A 169 -10.47 -11.98 23.86
CA PRO A 169 -9.92 -13.33 24.06
C PRO A 169 -8.62 -13.59 23.31
N GLU A 170 -8.32 -12.82 22.24
CA GLU A 170 -7.11 -12.93 21.42
C GLU A 170 -5.83 -12.61 22.21
N LEU A 171 -5.93 -11.95 23.36
CA LEU A 171 -4.80 -11.70 24.26
C LEU A 171 -4.02 -12.98 24.61
N GLN A 172 -4.66 -14.14 24.64
CA GLN A 172 -4.02 -15.42 25.02
C GLN A 172 -3.03 -15.90 23.95
N THR A 173 -3.24 -15.58 22.68
CA THR A 173 -2.39 -15.95 21.54
C THR A 173 -1.57 -14.79 20.99
N ALA A 174 -1.81 -13.58 21.46
CA ALA A 174 -1.27 -12.33 20.91
C ALA A 174 0.26 -12.34 20.74
N TYR A 175 1.00 -12.99 21.63
CA TYR A 175 2.47 -13.01 21.51
C TYR A 175 2.94 -13.77 20.28
N THR A 176 2.39 -14.95 20.01
CA THR A 176 2.78 -15.76 18.84
C THR A 176 2.24 -15.20 17.55
N ASP A 177 1.04 -14.68 17.58
CA ASP A 177 0.35 -13.99 16.49
C ASP A 177 1.16 -12.77 16.04
N THR A 178 1.37 -11.81 16.93
CA THR A 178 2.19 -10.60 16.66
C THR A 178 3.59 -10.93 16.12
N LEU A 179 4.26 -11.98 16.62
CA LEU A 179 5.57 -12.38 16.09
C LEU A 179 5.47 -12.88 14.65
N GLY A 180 4.43 -13.67 14.33
CA GLY A 180 4.13 -14.14 12.98
C GLY A 180 3.88 -12.95 12.02
N ASP A 181 3.03 -12.03 12.43
CA ASP A 181 2.62 -10.85 11.68
C ASP A 181 3.78 -9.91 11.39
N LEU A 182 4.63 -9.64 12.37
CA LEU A 182 5.86 -8.86 12.19
C LEU A 182 6.84 -9.54 11.24
N ALA A 183 7.00 -10.86 11.34
CA ALA A 183 7.88 -11.61 10.43
C ALA A 183 7.34 -11.58 8.99
N LEU A 184 6.05 -11.87 8.80
CA LEU A 184 5.41 -11.87 7.49
C LEU A 184 5.34 -10.47 6.87
N GLY A 185 5.00 -9.46 7.66
CA GLY A 185 5.03 -8.06 7.23
C GLY A 185 6.42 -7.61 6.79
N THR A 186 7.46 -7.99 7.54
CA THR A 186 8.86 -7.71 7.19
C THR A 186 9.26 -8.42 5.89
N LEU A 187 8.87 -9.69 5.69
CA LEU A 187 9.12 -10.43 4.45
C LEU A 187 8.38 -9.81 3.25
N GLY A 188 7.13 -9.38 3.44
CA GLY A 188 6.37 -8.65 2.42
C GLY A 188 7.06 -7.34 2.01
N ALA A 189 7.53 -6.57 2.99
CA ALA A 189 8.29 -5.35 2.74
C ALA A 189 9.62 -5.61 2.01
N LEU A 190 10.36 -6.66 2.40
CA LEU A 190 11.59 -7.09 1.72
C LEU A 190 11.33 -7.40 0.26
N LEU A 191 10.32 -8.24 -0.03
CA LEU A 191 9.95 -8.59 -1.39
C LEU A 191 9.56 -7.36 -2.20
N ALA A 192 8.78 -6.45 -1.63
CA ALA A 192 8.39 -5.20 -2.26
C ALA A 192 9.60 -4.35 -2.66
N GLY A 193 10.58 -4.20 -1.76
CA GLY A 193 11.83 -3.48 -2.03
C GLY A 193 12.60 -4.07 -3.22
N LEU A 194 12.74 -5.40 -3.26
CA LEU A 194 13.40 -6.11 -4.35
C LEU A 194 12.65 -5.93 -5.68
N LEU A 195 11.34 -6.10 -5.69
CA LEU A 195 10.51 -5.97 -6.90
C LEU A 195 10.49 -4.55 -7.45
N VAL A 196 10.37 -3.54 -6.59
CA VAL A 196 10.38 -2.12 -6.99
C VAL A 196 11.74 -1.76 -7.60
N HIS A 197 12.85 -2.22 -7.00
CA HIS A 197 14.18 -1.98 -7.56
C HIS A 197 14.35 -2.61 -8.94
N GLU A 198 13.97 -3.88 -9.12
CA GLU A 198 14.06 -4.56 -10.40
C GLU A 198 13.15 -3.93 -11.47
N ALA A 199 11.96 -3.49 -11.09
CA ALA A 199 11.05 -2.78 -11.98
C ALA A 199 11.61 -1.42 -12.43
N ALA A 200 12.34 -0.71 -11.56
CA ALA A 200 13.00 0.54 -11.89
C ALA A 200 14.11 0.36 -12.94
N LYS A 201 14.91 -0.72 -12.84
CA LYS A 201 15.98 -1.04 -13.81
C LYS A 201 15.46 -1.37 -15.22
N ARG A 202 14.28 -1.99 -15.32
CA ARG A 202 13.71 -2.42 -16.60
C ARG A 202 13.07 -1.29 -17.41
N ARG A 203 12.95 -0.08 -16.86
CA ARG A 203 12.38 1.06 -17.60
C ARG A 203 13.39 1.61 -18.59
N PRO A 204 13.06 1.71 -19.92
CA PRO A 204 13.92 2.31 -20.92
C PRO A 204 14.14 3.80 -20.58
N GLY A 205 15.34 4.22 -20.29
CA GLY A 205 15.70 5.61 -20.00
C GLY A 205 16.66 5.82 -18.85
N GLY A 206 17.14 4.78 -18.16
CA GLY A 206 18.29 4.86 -17.27
C GLY A 206 19.54 5.10 -18.12
N VAL A 207 20.08 6.31 -18.08
CA VAL A 207 21.37 6.67 -18.69
C VAL A 207 22.40 5.67 -18.15
N ARG A 208 22.85 4.77 -19.02
CA ARG A 208 24.09 4.03 -18.77
C ARG A 208 25.19 5.10 -18.77
N HIS A 209 25.67 5.51 -17.61
CA HIS A 209 26.99 6.07 -17.53
C HIS A 209 27.94 4.95 -17.96
N SER A 210 28.31 4.96 -19.25
CA SER A 210 29.49 4.26 -19.71
C SER A 210 30.66 4.91 -18.97
N SER A 211 31.21 4.22 -17.99
CA SER A 211 32.57 4.43 -17.50
C SER A 211 33.50 4.15 -18.68
N GLY A 212 33.73 5.16 -19.48
CA GLY A 212 34.84 5.18 -20.45
C GLY A 212 36.13 5.33 -19.69
N GLY A 213 37.04 4.50 -20.07
CA GLY A 213 38.35 4.15 -19.63
C GLY A 213 39.30 5.20 -19.03
#